data_6e9b106722cdf430774f8cac9219b7ce
#
_entry.id   6e9b106722cdf430774f8cac9219b7ce
#
_cell.length_a   1.000
_cell.length_b   1.000
_cell.length_c   1.000
_cell.angle_alpha   90.00
_cell.angle_beta   90.00
_cell.angle_gamma   90.00
#
_symmetry.space_group_name_H-M   'P 1'
#
loop_
_entity.id
_entity.type
_entity.pdbx_description
1 polymer ?
#
loop_
_entity_poly.entity_id
_entity_poly.type
_entity_poly.pdbx_seq_one_letter_code
_entity_poly.pdbx_strand_id
1 'polypeptide(L)'
;MKRIFAITIAALAVLPTFAQRGITAKADRAFELGKYFDAIDEYKYAYAKAKDKDKKNQIMFMVAESYRMVQNSRQAEIWYRKVIKKGYENPLATLYMADAMRAQGQYEDAMKEYQNYTKLNPSDDRGPAGVESCASAIEWMGQPTRYKIENMHYFNSKYSDFGIAYAKDDYSMVIFSSSREGCTGGKISGVTGEYYCDLFRSRVDRKGKWSEPVPLEEIINTAYEEGMPSTNKKCNTLYFTSFREDKNKNMVCKIFSSAKENAEWGEPKELNLAPDTVAVGHPAISDDELTLIFVSEMEGGYGGKDLWKTTRANKSSEWGKPVNMGPAINTAGDEMFPYIHPDGSLYFSSNGHPGMGGLDIFKASEGNSGWKVDNMKYPINSSSDDFGIVFESEMERGYFCSNRPGGKGSDDIYQFSLPPIEFTLTGIVRNGKTDAIIAGAEVNLIGSDGTNITAKTETDGSYNFNLSPNADYRIVVKRGGFLNSKDKTTTKGLTDSEQLRVNIDLQPDDRRMDLYGIE
;
A
#
# COMPACT_ATOMS: atom_id res chain seq x y z
N MET A 1 -25.68 31.92 -20.34
CA MET A 1 -26.28 30.64 -20.75
C MET A 1 -25.56 29.53 -19.99
N LYS A 2 -26.18 29.10 -18.91
CA LYS A 2 -25.66 28.05 -18.03
C LYS A 2 -26.01 26.70 -18.66
N ARG A 3 -25.02 25.91 -19.06
CA ARG A 3 -25.19 24.48 -19.32
C ARG A 3 -24.67 23.74 -18.11
N ILE A 4 -25.60 23.29 -17.30
CA ILE A 4 -25.39 22.35 -16.21
C ILE A 4 -25.14 21.00 -16.87
N PHE A 5 -23.92 20.48 -16.78
CA PHE A 5 -23.64 19.08 -17.03
C PHE A 5 -24.00 18.32 -15.75
N ALA A 6 -25.20 17.78 -15.74
CA ALA A 6 -25.58 16.74 -14.80
C ALA A 6 -24.93 15.44 -15.28
N ILE A 7 -23.76 15.10 -14.74
CA ILE A 7 -23.25 13.72 -14.81
C ILE A 7 -24.02 12.96 -13.72
N THR A 8 -25.10 12.36 -14.16
CA THR A 8 -25.89 11.44 -13.35
C THR A 8 -25.06 10.17 -13.15
N ILE A 9 -24.57 9.96 -11.94
CA ILE A 9 -24.05 8.66 -11.50
C ILE A 9 -25.23 7.69 -11.51
N ALA A 10 -25.41 7.00 -12.63
CA ALA A 10 -26.39 5.94 -12.79
C ALA A 10 -25.79 4.59 -12.35
N ALA A 11 -25.18 4.54 -11.18
CA ALA A 11 -24.72 3.27 -10.62
C ALA A 11 -25.69 2.69 -9.58
N LEU A 12 -26.76 3.41 -9.23
CA LEU A 12 -27.73 2.93 -8.22
C LEU A 12 -29.20 3.14 -8.57
N ALA A 13 -29.53 3.59 -9.75
CA ALA A 13 -30.90 3.93 -10.12
C ALA A 13 -31.57 2.92 -11.06
N VAL A 14 -31.33 1.62 -10.88
CA VAL A 14 -32.23 0.58 -11.39
C VAL A 14 -32.45 -0.45 -10.27
N LEU A 15 -32.86 0.03 -9.13
CA LEU A 15 -33.65 -0.81 -8.24
C LEU A 15 -35.12 -0.61 -8.65
N PRO A 16 -35.74 -1.57 -9.34
CA PRO A 16 -37.17 -1.55 -9.43
C PRO A 16 -37.69 -1.72 -8.00
N THR A 17 -38.53 -0.80 -7.57
CA THR A 17 -39.42 -0.95 -6.43
C THR A 17 -40.36 -2.14 -6.68
N PHE A 18 -39.82 -3.34 -6.52
CA PHE A 18 -40.61 -4.57 -6.50
C PHE A 18 -40.38 -5.28 -5.17
N ALA A 19 -41.07 -4.80 -4.17
CA ALA A 19 -41.54 -5.63 -3.07
C ALA A 19 -42.44 -6.72 -3.65
N GLN A 20 -41.92 -7.64 -4.46
CA GLN A 20 -42.62 -8.79 -4.95
C GLN A 20 -41.87 -10.06 -4.59
N ARG A 21 -42.64 -11.02 -4.06
CA ARG A 21 -42.32 -12.41 -3.70
C ARG A 21 -41.66 -13.18 -4.87
N GLY A 22 -40.52 -12.72 -5.32
CA GLY A 22 -39.74 -13.33 -6.39
C GLY A 22 -38.77 -14.37 -5.82
N ILE A 23 -38.31 -15.27 -6.68
CA ILE A 23 -37.34 -16.32 -6.35
C ILE A 23 -36.02 -15.77 -5.81
N THR A 24 -35.70 -14.49 -6.06
CA THR A 24 -34.48 -13.77 -5.64
C THR A 24 -34.70 -12.88 -4.41
N ALA A 25 -35.94 -12.74 -3.90
CA ALA A 25 -36.25 -11.72 -2.86
C ALA A 25 -35.36 -11.80 -1.61
N LYS A 26 -34.98 -13.01 -1.18
CA LYS A 26 -34.07 -13.19 -0.04
C LYS A 26 -32.66 -12.77 -0.40
N ALA A 27 -32.19 -13.15 -1.59
CA ALA A 27 -30.86 -12.81 -2.08
C ALA A 27 -30.72 -11.29 -2.28
N ASP A 28 -31.73 -10.67 -2.92
CA ASP A 28 -31.78 -9.22 -3.15
C ASP A 28 -31.74 -8.48 -1.80
N ARG A 29 -32.51 -8.95 -0.82
CA ARG A 29 -32.52 -8.35 0.52
C ARG A 29 -31.19 -8.53 1.26
N ALA A 30 -30.52 -9.69 1.13
CA ALA A 30 -29.20 -9.91 1.71
C ALA A 30 -28.16 -9.00 1.08
N PHE A 31 -28.20 -8.87 -0.26
CA PHE A 31 -27.29 -7.98 -1.01
C PHE A 31 -27.49 -6.51 -0.62
N GLU A 32 -28.73 -6.01 -0.55
CA GLU A 32 -29.06 -4.64 -0.11
C GLU A 32 -28.59 -4.34 1.32
N LEU A 33 -28.56 -5.34 2.19
CA LEU A 33 -28.07 -5.22 3.57
C LEU A 33 -26.55 -5.39 3.70
N GLY A 34 -25.81 -5.52 2.59
CA GLY A 34 -24.37 -5.76 2.58
C GLY A 34 -23.97 -7.18 3.03
N LYS A 35 -24.93 -8.09 3.23
CA LYS A 35 -24.66 -9.49 3.63
C LYS A 35 -24.31 -10.34 2.41
N TYR A 36 -23.16 -10.04 1.81
CA TYR A 36 -22.80 -10.60 0.51
C TYR A 36 -22.53 -12.11 0.54
N PHE A 37 -22.02 -12.65 1.64
CA PHE A 37 -21.86 -14.11 1.79
C PHE A 37 -23.23 -14.82 1.79
N ASP A 38 -24.20 -14.29 2.52
CA ASP A 38 -25.57 -14.81 2.50
C ASP A 38 -26.18 -14.67 1.09
N ALA A 39 -25.93 -13.52 0.43
CA ALA A 39 -26.43 -13.25 -0.92
C ALA A 39 -25.90 -14.25 -1.95
N ILE A 40 -24.63 -14.65 -1.87
CA ILE A 40 -24.01 -15.66 -2.75
C ILE A 40 -24.81 -16.97 -2.68
N ASP A 41 -25.09 -17.46 -1.50
CA ASP A 41 -25.77 -18.74 -1.32
C ASP A 41 -27.24 -18.66 -1.76
N GLU A 42 -27.95 -17.60 -1.41
CA GLU A 42 -29.36 -17.39 -1.81
C GLU A 42 -29.49 -17.17 -3.33
N TYR A 43 -28.56 -16.43 -3.99
CA TYR A 43 -28.57 -16.30 -5.46
C TYR A 43 -28.24 -17.63 -6.15
N LYS A 44 -27.30 -18.43 -5.67
CA LYS A 44 -27.02 -19.77 -6.22
C LYS A 44 -28.23 -20.70 -6.10
N TYR A 45 -28.92 -20.65 -4.97
CA TYR A 45 -30.17 -21.38 -4.77
C TYR A 45 -31.27 -20.93 -5.76
N ALA A 46 -31.45 -19.62 -5.91
CA ALA A 46 -32.38 -19.05 -6.88
C ALA A 46 -32.03 -19.44 -8.32
N TYR A 47 -30.73 -19.42 -8.68
CA TYR A 47 -30.24 -19.86 -10.00
C TYR A 47 -30.62 -21.30 -10.33
N ALA A 48 -30.47 -22.22 -9.37
CA ALA A 48 -30.82 -23.62 -9.55
C ALA A 48 -32.33 -23.82 -9.82
N LYS A 49 -33.18 -22.95 -9.28
CA LYS A 49 -34.65 -23.02 -9.42
C LYS A 49 -35.22 -22.22 -10.58
N ALA A 50 -34.51 -21.21 -11.05
CA ALA A 50 -34.97 -20.38 -12.16
C ALA A 50 -35.08 -21.22 -13.46
N LYS A 51 -36.17 -21.00 -14.22
CA LYS A 51 -36.41 -21.67 -15.50
C LYS A 51 -36.19 -20.71 -16.66
N ASP A 52 -36.54 -19.46 -16.49
CA ASP A 52 -36.41 -18.41 -17.48
C ASP A 52 -34.94 -18.08 -17.74
N LYS A 53 -34.57 -17.90 -19.02
CA LYS A 53 -33.17 -17.66 -19.44
C LYS A 53 -32.65 -16.30 -18.99
N ASP A 54 -33.46 -15.24 -19.13
CA ASP A 54 -33.04 -13.89 -18.85
C ASP A 54 -32.92 -13.68 -17.31
N LYS A 55 -33.86 -14.27 -16.57
CA LYS A 55 -33.78 -14.31 -15.10
C LYS A 55 -32.54 -15.08 -14.63
N LYS A 56 -32.17 -16.20 -15.27
CA LYS A 56 -30.92 -16.91 -14.98
C LYS A 56 -29.68 -16.04 -15.21
N ASN A 57 -29.67 -15.29 -16.33
CA ASN A 57 -28.57 -14.39 -16.64
C ASN A 57 -28.44 -13.28 -15.59
N GLN A 58 -29.55 -12.64 -15.19
CA GLN A 58 -29.57 -11.66 -14.09
C GLN A 58 -29.02 -12.24 -12.79
N ILE A 59 -29.48 -13.45 -12.40
CA ILE A 59 -29.00 -14.11 -11.18
C ILE A 59 -27.51 -14.42 -11.26
N MET A 60 -26.99 -14.91 -12.40
CA MET A 60 -25.56 -15.16 -12.60
C MET A 60 -24.75 -13.89 -12.43
N PHE A 61 -25.22 -12.75 -12.97
CA PHE A 61 -24.60 -11.46 -12.78
C PHE A 61 -24.58 -11.07 -11.30
N MET A 62 -25.67 -11.22 -10.57
CA MET A 62 -25.73 -10.92 -9.14
C MET A 62 -24.87 -11.85 -8.27
N VAL A 63 -24.68 -13.11 -8.67
CA VAL A 63 -23.69 -14.00 -8.02
C VAL A 63 -22.28 -13.45 -8.24
N ALA A 64 -21.94 -13.00 -9.47
CA ALA A 64 -20.65 -12.40 -9.76
C ALA A 64 -20.42 -11.11 -8.95
N GLU A 65 -21.46 -10.23 -8.90
CA GLU A 65 -21.41 -9.01 -8.08
C GLU A 65 -21.20 -9.34 -6.59
N SER A 66 -21.90 -10.32 -6.06
CA SER A 66 -21.73 -10.73 -4.67
C SER A 66 -20.30 -11.22 -4.39
N TYR A 67 -19.70 -11.99 -5.32
CA TYR A 67 -18.29 -12.39 -5.22
C TYR A 67 -17.32 -11.21 -5.35
N ARG A 68 -17.62 -10.23 -6.22
CA ARG A 68 -16.84 -8.99 -6.33
C ARG A 68 -16.86 -8.20 -5.03
N MET A 69 -18.02 -8.10 -4.38
CA MET A 69 -18.18 -7.38 -3.11
C MET A 69 -17.45 -8.02 -1.93
N VAL A 70 -17.22 -9.35 -1.97
CA VAL A 70 -16.37 -10.05 -0.98
C VAL A 70 -14.93 -10.24 -1.48
N GLN A 71 -14.51 -9.49 -2.51
CA GLN A 71 -13.17 -9.48 -3.09
C GLN A 71 -12.66 -10.87 -3.56
N ASN A 72 -13.57 -11.79 -3.86
CA ASN A 72 -13.21 -13.08 -4.44
C ASN A 72 -13.12 -12.97 -5.96
N SER A 73 -12.03 -12.33 -6.43
CA SER A 73 -11.82 -12.02 -7.85
C SER A 73 -11.87 -13.26 -8.75
N ARG A 74 -11.34 -14.39 -8.28
CA ARG A 74 -11.38 -15.66 -9.03
C ARG A 74 -12.80 -16.14 -9.30
N GLN A 75 -13.67 -16.14 -8.28
CA GLN A 75 -15.06 -16.54 -8.44
C GLN A 75 -15.86 -15.50 -9.23
N ALA A 76 -15.62 -14.22 -8.98
CA ALA A 76 -16.25 -13.14 -9.72
C ALA A 76 -15.98 -13.29 -11.24
N GLU A 77 -14.72 -13.47 -11.65
CA GLU A 77 -14.32 -13.71 -13.06
C GLU A 77 -15.07 -14.90 -13.66
N ILE A 78 -15.11 -16.05 -12.96
CA ILE A 78 -15.79 -17.25 -13.44
C ILE A 78 -17.26 -16.99 -13.74
N TRP A 79 -17.96 -16.28 -12.85
CA TRP A 79 -19.39 -16.00 -13.01
C TRP A 79 -19.66 -14.91 -14.05
N TYR A 80 -18.84 -13.84 -14.15
CA TYR A 80 -18.93 -12.86 -15.23
C TYR A 80 -18.70 -13.50 -16.60
N ARG A 81 -17.64 -14.29 -16.74
CA ARG A 81 -17.33 -15.03 -17.97
C ARG A 81 -18.48 -15.96 -18.38
N LYS A 82 -19.11 -16.61 -17.40
CA LYS A 82 -20.26 -17.49 -17.63
C LYS A 82 -21.49 -16.72 -18.12
N VAL A 83 -21.81 -15.58 -17.55
CA VAL A 83 -22.99 -14.80 -17.93
C VAL A 83 -22.79 -14.12 -19.29
N ILE A 84 -21.58 -13.63 -19.59
CA ILE A 84 -21.24 -13.07 -20.91
C ILE A 84 -21.41 -14.14 -22.01
N LYS A 85 -20.90 -15.36 -21.80
CA LYS A 85 -21.07 -16.48 -22.71
C LYS A 85 -22.55 -16.89 -22.95
N LYS A 86 -23.45 -16.53 -22.04
CA LYS A 86 -24.90 -16.76 -22.15
C LYS A 86 -25.62 -15.63 -22.88
N GLY A 87 -24.91 -14.61 -23.33
CA GLY A 87 -25.45 -13.46 -24.05
C GLY A 87 -26.12 -12.43 -23.17
N TYR A 88 -25.58 -12.20 -21.97
CA TYR A 88 -26.03 -11.11 -21.10
C TYR A 88 -25.51 -9.78 -21.65
N GLU A 89 -26.42 -8.85 -21.93
CA GLU A 89 -26.11 -7.64 -22.70
C GLU A 89 -25.58 -6.46 -21.85
N ASN A 90 -25.53 -6.60 -20.51
CA ASN A 90 -25.01 -5.52 -19.66
C ASN A 90 -23.49 -5.39 -19.82
N PRO A 91 -22.98 -4.26 -20.36
CA PRO A 91 -21.54 -4.06 -20.58
C PRO A 91 -20.70 -4.15 -19.29
N LEU A 92 -21.29 -3.81 -18.13
CA LEU A 92 -20.60 -3.88 -16.83
C LEU A 92 -20.09 -5.29 -16.49
N ALA A 93 -20.73 -6.34 -17.04
CA ALA A 93 -20.21 -7.70 -16.85
C ALA A 93 -18.79 -7.86 -17.45
N THR A 94 -18.51 -7.21 -18.60
CA THR A 94 -17.18 -7.22 -19.23
C THR A 94 -16.19 -6.36 -18.46
N LEU A 95 -16.60 -5.17 -17.98
CA LEU A 95 -15.77 -4.30 -17.16
C LEU A 95 -15.33 -5.00 -15.87
N TYR A 96 -16.29 -5.51 -15.09
CA TYR A 96 -16.00 -6.14 -13.81
C TYR A 96 -15.30 -7.50 -13.96
N MET A 97 -15.44 -8.17 -15.10
CA MET A 97 -14.60 -9.32 -15.43
C MET A 97 -13.14 -8.88 -15.62
N ALA A 98 -12.90 -7.79 -16.34
CA ALA A 98 -11.56 -7.24 -16.53
C ALA A 98 -10.94 -6.79 -15.21
N ASP A 99 -11.71 -6.13 -14.32
CA ASP A 99 -11.28 -5.77 -12.96
C ASP A 99 -10.87 -7.02 -12.17
N ALA A 100 -11.69 -8.07 -12.22
CA ALA A 100 -11.40 -9.34 -11.54
C ALA A 100 -10.15 -10.04 -12.10
N MET A 101 -9.87 -9.92 -13.41
CA MET A 101 -8.65 -10.44 -14.03
C MET A 101 -7.43 -9.61 -13.62
N ARG A 102 -7.53 -8.27 -13.59
CA ARG A 102 -6.49 -7.36 -13.12
C ARG A 102 -6.10 -7.68 -11.68
N ALA A 103 -7.09 -7.86 -10.80
CA ALA A 103 -6.88 -8.24 -9.40
C ALA A 103 -6.23 -9.63 -9.20
N GLN A 104 -6.12 -10.43 -10.24
CA GLN A 104 -5.39 -11.69 -10.28
C GLN A 104 -4.04 -11.60 -11.00
N GLY A 105 -3.61 -10.39 -11.41
CA GLY A 105 -2.38 -10.17 -12.16
C GLY A 105 -2.41 -10.62 -13.62
N GLN A 106 -3.60 -10.91 -14.18
CA GLN A 106 -3.78 -11.32 -15.58
C GLN A 106 -3.85 -10.08 -16.49
N TYR A 107 -2.83 -9.21 -16.43
CA TYR A 107 -2.88 -7.86 -17.01
C TYR A 107 -3.11 -7.84 -18.52
N GLU A 108 -2.44 -8.70 -19.30
CA GLU A 108 -2.58 -8.74 -20.76
C GLU A 108 -4.00 -9.16 -21.17
N ASP A 109 -4.62 -10.08 -20.44
CA ASP A 109 -5.97 -10.53 -20.73
C ASP A 109 -7.02 -9.53 -20.23
N ALA A 110 -6.79 -8.93 -19.04
CA ALA A 110 -7.61 -7.83 -18.53
C ALA A 110 -7.64 -6.65 -19.51
N MET A 111 -6.50 -6.27 -20.08
CA MET A 111 -6.37 -5.20 -21.07
C MET A 111 -7.24 -5.45 -22.30
N LYS A 112 -7.29 -6.68 -22.80
CA LYS A 112 -8.18 -7.05 -23.93
C LYS A 112 -9.65 -6.87 -23.56
N GLU A 113 -10.03 -7.24 -22.35
CA GLU A 113 -11.42 -7.11 -21.90
C GLU A 113 -11.81 -5.65 -21.61
N TYR A 114 -10.90 -4.81 -21.09
CA TYR A 114 -11.12 -3.36 -21.01
C TYR A 114 -11.28 -2.72 -22.40
N GLN A 115 -10.49 -3.14 -23.40
CA GLN A 115 -10.67 -2.70 -24.80
C GLN A 115 -12.01 -3.16 -25.38
N ASN A 116 -12.47 -4.37 -25.04
CA ASN A 116 -13.80 -4.86 -25.43
C ASN A 116 -14.91 -4.03 -24.76
N TYR A 117 -14.77 -3.72 -23.47
CA TYR A 117 -15.70 -2.85 -22.77
C TYR A 117 -15.78 -1.45 -23.37
N THR A 118 -14.64 -0.84 -23.73
CA THR A 118 -14.60 0.46 -24.41
C THR A 118 -15.39 0.47 -25.72
N LYS A 119 -15.41 -0.64 -26.48
CA LYS A 119 -16.24 -0.77 -27.69
C LYS A 119 -17.72 -0.87 -27.36
N LEU A 120 -18.07 -1.52 -26.25
CA LEU A 120 -19.46 -1.68 -25.80
C LEU A 120 -20.03 -0.41 -25.18
N ASN A 121 -19.20 0.37 -24.49
CA ASN A 121 -19.57 1.63 -23.82
C ASN A 121 -18.49 2.71 -24.02
N PRO A 122 -18.42 3.36 -25.19
CA PRO A 122 -17.37 4.31 -25.52
C PRO A 122 -17.36 5.61 -24.69
N SER A 123 -18.44 5.89 -23.96
CA SER A 123 -18.58 7.09 -23.13
C SER A 123 -18.11 6.91 -21.69
N ASP A 124 -17.67 5.70 -21.34
CA ASP A 124 -17.22 5.36 -19.99
C ASP A 124 -15.69 5.26 -19.95
N ASP A 125 -15.05 6.18 -19.26
CA ASP A 125 -13.59 6.29 -19.19
C ASP A 125 -12.91 5.15 -18.39
N ARG A 126 -13.68 4.30 -17.68
CA ARG A 126 -13.12 3.16 -16.92
C ARG A 126 -12.46 2.12 -17.82
N GLY A 127 -12.93 1.97 -19.07
CA GLY A 127 -12.29 1.08 -20.04
C GLY A 127 -10.87 1.54 -20.40
N PRO A 128 -10.68 2.74 -20.95
CA PRO A 128 -9.35 3.31 -21.21
C PRO A 128 -8.45 3.37 -19.97
N ALA A 129 -8.97 3.77 -18.82
CA ALA A 129 -8.23 3.81 -17.55
C ALA A 129 -7.74 2.41 -17.11
N GLY A 130 -8.56 1.38 -17.30
CA GLY A 130 -8.17 -0.01 -17.04
C GLY A 130 -7.04 -0.51 -17.96
N VAL A 131 -7.06 -0.11 -19.23
CA VAL A 131 -5.96 -0.41 -20.18
C VAL A 131 -4.66 0.26 -19.72
N GLU A 132 -4.70 1.54 -19.35
CA GLU A 132 -3.55 2.30 -18.85
C GLU A 132 -3.00 1.68 -17.56
N SER A 133 -3.86 1.34 -16.61
CA SER A 133 -3.50 0.68 -15.36
C SER A 133 -2.77 -0.65 -15.59
N CYS A 134 -3.28 -1.50 -16.49
CA CYS A 134 -2.64 -2.77 -16.83
C CYS A 134 -1.28 -2.57 -17.51
N ALA A 135 -1.15 -1.59 -18.41
CA ALA A 135 0.11 -1.29 -19.09
C ALA A 135 1.16 -0.80 -18.07
N SER A 136 0.78 0.10 -17.16
CA SER A 136 1.62 0.58 -16.08
C SER A 136 2.04 -0.54 -15.12
N ALA A 137 1.13 -1.44 -14.78
CA ALA A 137 1.43 -2.58 -13.92
C ALA A 137 2.49 -3.51 -14.52
N ILE A 138 2.41 -3.80 -15.82
CA ILE A 138 3.40 -4.61 -16.54
C ILE A 138 4.77 -3.92 -16.52
N GLU A 139 4.80 -2.59 -16.77
CA GLU A 139 6.04 -1.81 -16.71
C GLU A 139 6.66 -1.84 -15.31
N TRP A 140 5.88 -1.56 -14.27
CA TRP A 140 6.36 -1.51 -12.88
C TRP A 140 6.83 -2.86 -12.36
N MET A 141 6.21 -3.97 -12.80
CA MET A 141 6.69 -5.31 -12.51
C MET A 141 8.02 -5.63 -13.21
N GLY A 142 8.23 -5.09 -14.41
CA GLY A 142 9.49 -5.21 -15.15
C GLY A 142 10.62 -4.35 -14.58
N GLN A 143 10.28 -3.30 -13.85
CA GLN A 143 11.21 -2.36 -13.21
C GLN A 143 10.81 -2.11 -11.75
N PRO A 144 10.96 -3.13 -10.87
CA PRO A 144 10.55 -3.02 -9.47
C PRO A 144 11.34 -1.95 -8.74
N THR A 145 10.71 -1.30 -7.77
CA THR A 145 11.41 -0.42 -6.82
C THR A 145 12.30 -1.28 -5.91
N ARG A 146 13.25 -0.64 -5.20
CA ARG A 146 14.18 -1.33 -4.29
C ARG A 146 13.57 -1.71 -2.94
N TYR A 147 12.29 -1.44 -2.69
CA TYR A 147 11.64 -1.84 -1.45
C TYR A 147 11.69 -3.36 -1.26
N LYS A 148 11.99 -3.79 -0.05
CA LYS A 148 11.89 -5.18 0.39
C LYS A 148 10.63 -5.33 1.22
N ILE A 149 9.86 -6.41 0.97
CA ILE A 149 8.58 -6.68 1.61
C ILE A 149 8.68 -8.01 2.35
N GLU A 150 8.19 -8.05 3.59
CA GLU A 150 8.17 -9.25 4.43
C GLU A 150 6.82 -9.38 5.13
N ASN A 151 6.22 -10.58 5.09
CA ASN A 151 4.98 -10.86 5.82
C ASN A 151 5.24 -10.92 7.33
N MET A 152 4.47 -10.20 8.12
CA MET A 152 4.61 -10.15 9.58
C MET A 152 3.89 -11.31 10.25
N HIS A 153 4.43 -12.51 10.10
CA HIS A 153 3.83 -13.74 10.64
C HIS A 153 3.47 -13.70 12.13
N TYR A 154 4.11 -12.84 12.91
CA TYR A 154 3.82 -12.67 14.34
C TYR A 154 2.53 -11.88 14.59
N PHE A 155 2.17 -10.98 13.68
CA PHE A 155 0.93 -10.20 13.79
C PHE A 155 -0.25 -10.97 13.18
N ASN A 156 0.01 -11.64 12.07
CA ASN A 156 -1.02 -12.19 11.21
C ASN A 156 -1.59 -13.50 11.74
N SER A 157 -2.91 -13.64 11.68
CA SER A 157 -3.71 -14.81 12.01
C SER A 157 -4.23 -15.50 10.73
N LYS A 158 -5.15 -16.44 10.85
CA LYS A 158 -5.90 -17.01 9.71
C LYS A 158 -7.07 -16.15 9.25
N TYR A 159 -7.32 -15.02 9.91
CA TYR A 159 -8.35 -14.03 9.65
C TYR A 159 -7.72 -12.75 9.12
N SER A 160 -8.51 -11.68 8.94
CA SER A 160 -8.00 -10.36 8.56
C SER A 160 -7.26 -9.69 9.72
N ASP A 161 -6.04 -9.23 9.45
CA ASP A 161 -5.20 -8.43 10.35
C ASP A 161 -4.71 -7.20 9.57
N PHE A 162 -5.15 -5.98 9.95
CA PHE A 162 -4.97 -4.79 9.12
C PHE A 162 -5.03 -3.48 9.92
N GLY A 163 -4.83 -2.33 9.25
CA GLY A 163 -4.96 -1.01 9.85
C GLY A 163 -4.02 -0.84 11.04
N ILE A 164 -2.72 -0.87 10.80
CA ILE A 164 -1.68 -0.80 11.83
C ILE A 164 -1.27 0.64 12.14
N ALA A 165 -0.96 0.93 13.41
CA ALA A 165 -0.36 2.18 13.86
C ALA A 165 0.71 1.92 14.93
N TYR A 166 1.75 2.75 14.96
CA TYR A 166 2.70 2.75 16.09
C TYR A 166 2.03 3.30 17.34
N ALA A 167 2.28 2.67 18.48
CA ALA A 167 1.61 2.97 19.75
C ALA A 167 2.61 3.32 20.88
N LYS A 168 3.87 3.53 20.50
CA LYS A 168 4.93 4.02 21.38
C LYS A 168 5.94 4.83 20.57
N ASP A 169 6.46 5.88 21.15
CA ASP A 169 7.37 6.86 20.54
C ASP A 169 8.73 6.28 20.12
N ASP A 170 9.13 5.15 20.71
CA ASP A 170 10.32 4.37 20.35
C ASP A 170 10.00 3.26 19.32
N TYR A 171 8.82 3.26 18.72
CA TYR A 171 8.33 2.27 17.74
C TYR A 171 8.30 0.81 18.22
N SER A 172 8.50 0.57 19.53
CA SER A 172 8.54 -0.78 20.12
C SER A 172 7.17 -1.39 20.39
N MET A 173 6.09 -0.72 20.04
CA MET A 173 4.71 -1.22 20.16
C MET A 173 3.87 -0.77 18.99
N VAL A 174 3.01 -1.68 18.52
CA VAL A 174 2.00 -1.41 17.49
C VAL A 174 0.61 -1.74 18.01
N ILE A 175 -0.41 -1.06 17.45
CA ILE A 175 -1.83 -1.38 17.56
C ILE A 175 -2.34 -1.64 16.15
N PHE A 176 -3.18 -2.64 15.97
CA PHE A 176 -3.78 -2.99 14.68
C PHE A 176 -5.16 -3.61 14.85
N SER A 177 -5.95 -3.62 13.79
CA SER A 177 -7.27 -4.25 13.72
C SER A 177 -7.13 -5.73 13.43
N SER A 178 -7.94 -6.57 14.07
CA SER A 178 -7.97 -8.00 13.80
C SER A 178 -9.37 -8.57 13.96
N SER A 179 -9.76 -9.48 13.06
CA SER A 179 -11.00 -10.25 13.12
C SER A 179 -10.79 -11.69 13.65
N ARG A 180 -9.69 -11.92 14.42
CA ARG A 180 -9.33 -13.24 14.95
C ARG A 180 -10.30 -13.77 16.00
N GLU A 181 -10.22 -15.06 16.27
CA GLU A 181 -10.95 -15.67 17.39
C GLU A 181 -10.62 -14.97 18.72
N GLY A 182 -11.65 -14.73 19.53
CA GLY A 182 -11.50 -14.05 20.82
C GLY A 182 -11.80 -12.55 20.77
N CYS A 183 -12.21 -12.01 19.61
CA CYS A 183 -12.74 -10.66 19.55
C CYS A 183 -13.99 -10.50 20.42
N THR A 184 -14.16 -9.31 21.00
CA THR A 184 -15.24 -8.95 21.91
C THR A 184 -16.60 -9.06 21.19
N GLY A 185 -17.61 -9.61 21.87
CA GLY A 185 -18.96 -9.78 21.32
C GLY A 185 -19.18 -11.02 20.45
N GLY A 186 -18.14 -11.65 19.90
CA GLY A 186 -18.22 -12.94 19.20
C GLY A 186 -19.16 -13.00 17.99
N LYS A 187 -19.53 -11.85 17.41
CA LYS A 187 -20.41 -11.74 16.24
C LYS A 187 -19.62 -11.92 14.95
N ILE A 188 -20.27 -12.50 13.95
CA ILE A 188 -19.75 -12.61 12.59
C ILE A 188 -20.34 -11.51 11.72
N SER A 189 -19.49 -10.80 11.00
CA SER A 189 -19.86 -9.78 10.03
C SER A 189 -20.54 -10.43 8.82
N GLY A 190 -21.72 -9.96 8.44
CA GLY A 190 -22.38 -10.38 7.20
C GLY A 190 -21.66 -9.89 5.93
N VAL A 191 -20.76 -8.91 6.07
CA VAL A 191 -19.98 -8.35 4.97
C VAL A 191 -18.75 -9.20 4.69
N THR A 192 -17.95 -9.50 5.73
CA THR A 192 -16.66 -10.21 5.59
C THR A 192 -16.76 -11.72 5.82
N GLY A 193 -17.77 -12.18 6.55
CA GLY A 193 -17.89 -13.57 7.00
C GLY A 193 -16.92 -13.93 8.14
N GLU A 194 -16.20 -12.97 8.69
CA GLU A 194 -15.25 -13.10 9.80
C GLU A 194 -15.84 -12.49 11.09
N TYR A 195 -15.14 -12.62 12.21
CA TYR A 195 -15.57 -11.96 13.45
C TYR A 195 -15.52 -10.43 13.31
N TYR A 196 -16.32 -9.73 14.10
CA TYR A 196 -16.18 -8.28 14.25
C TYR A 196 -14.77 -7.95 14.72
N CYS A 197 -14.17 -6.91 14.14
CA CYS A 197 -12.80 -6.53 14.45
C CYS A 197 -12.70 -5.89 15.83
N ASP A 198 -11.60 -6.23 16.51
CA ASP A 198 -11.09 -5.55 17.69
C ASP A 198 -9.72 -4.95 17.42
N LEU A 199 -9.29 -4.02 18.25
CA LEU A 199 -7.93 -3.51 18.28
C LEU A 199 -7.05 -4.41 19.14
N PHE A 200 -5.95 -4.88 18.57
CA PHE A 200 -4.92 -5.68 19.23
C PHE A 200 -3.62 -4.91 19.33
N ARG A 201 -2.79 -5.23 20.32
CA ARG A 201 -1.44 -4.69 20.45
C ARG A 201 -0.40 -5.79 20.47
N SER A 202 0.79 -5.49 19.96
CA SER A 202 2.01 -6.30 20.08
C SER A 202 3.20 -5.41 20.43
N ARG A 203 4.20 -6.00 21.09
CA ARG A 203 5.43 -5.30 21.51
C ARG A 203 6.65 -6.07 21.04
N VAL A 204 7.68 -5.34 20.62
CA VAL A 204 8.97 -5.91 20.32
C VAL A 204 9.87 -5.84 21.54
N ASP A 205 10.58 -6.93 21.83
CA ASP A 205 11.57 -6.99 22.89
C ASP A 205 12.94 -6.45 22.44
N ARG A 206 13.90 -6.36 23.36
CA ARG A 206 15.27 -5.89 23.06
C ARG A 206 16.05 -6.77 22.07
N LYS A 207 15.55 -7.96 21.74
CA LYS A 207 16.14 -8.89 20.77
C LYS A 207 15.47 -8.80 19.40
N GLY A 208 14.52 -7.87 19.23
CA GLY A 208 13.77 -7.70 17.99
C GLY A 208 12.62 -8.71 17.81
N LYS A 209 12.24 -9.45 18.84
CA LYS A 209 11.15 -10.42 18.77
C LYS A 209 9.84 -9.78 19.22
N TRP A 210 8.82 -9.85 18.35
CA TRP A 210 7.46 -9.42 18.65
C TRP A 210 6.73 -10.42 19.55
N SER A 211 5.92 -9.89 20.48
CA SER A 211 5.03 -10.68 21.32
C SER A 211 3.83 -11.18 20.54
N GLU A 212 3.17 -12.23 21.04
CA GLU A 212 1.82 -12.56 20.58
C GLU A 212 0.90 -11.35 20.76
N PRO A 213 0.03 -11.05 19.78
CA PRO A 213 -0.94 -9.98 19.89
C PRO A 213 -1.94 -10.24 21.01
N VAL A 214 -2.22 -9.20 21.79
CA VAL A 214 -3.25 -9.21 22.83
C VAL A 214 -4.28 -8.11 22.57
N PRO A 215 -5.59 -8.32 22.85
CA PRO A 215 -6.59 -7.30 22.65
C PRO A 215 -6.31 -6.08 23.55
N LEU A 216 -6.77 -4.92 23.10
CA LEU A 216 -6.85 -3.75 23.96
C LEU A 216 -7.93 -3.95 25.03
N GLU A 217 -7.94 -3.03 25.99
CA GLU A 217 -8.87 -3.02 27.12
C GLU A 217 -10.33 -2.92 26.64
N GLU A 218 -11.28 -3.49 27.41
CA GLU A 218 -12.72 -3.51 27.10
C GLU A 218 -13.36 -2.11 27.01
N ILE A 219 -12.69 -1.07 27.53
CA ILE A 219 -13.13 0.31 27.35
C ILE A 219 -12.96 0.77 25.89
N ILE A 220 -12.03 0.18 25.14
CA ILE A 220 -11.80 0.45 23.72
C ILE A 220 -12.56 -0.56 22.87
N ASN A 221 -12.29 -1.86 23.07
CA ASN A 221 -12.96 -2.95 22.35
C ASN A 221 -14.32 -3.22 22.95
N THR A 222 -15.35 -3.16 22.13
CA THR A 222 -16.76 -3.31 22.58
C THR A 222 -17.44 -4.46 21.85
N ALA A 223 -18.75 -4.60 22.00
CA ALA A 223 -19.53 -5.58 21.24
C ALA A 223 -19.79 -5.15 19.77
N TYR A 224 -19.22 -4.05 19.33
CA TYR A 224 -19.23 -3.54 17.96
C TYR A 224 -17.88 -3.80 17.27
N GLU A 225 -17.69 -3.26 16.07
CA GLU A 225 -16.40 -3.33 15.37
C GLU A 225 -15.57 -2.10 15.71
N GLU A 226 -14.34 -2.31 16.13
CA GLU A 226 -13.31 -1.29 16.31
C GLU A 226 -12.13 -1.55 15.39
N GLY A 227 -11.66 -0.51 14.69
CA GLY A 227 -10.55 -0.67 13.75
C GLY A 227 -9.91 0.64 13.31
N MET A 228 -8.95 0.53 12.38
CA MET A 228 -8.25 1.67 11.77
C MET A 228 -7.66 2.63 12.80
N PRO A 229 -6.74 2.18 13.66
CA PRO A 229 -6.13 3.04 14.66
C PRO A 229 -5.19 4.07 14.01
N SER A 230 -5.16 5.26 14.61
CA SER A 230 -4.16 6.29 14.36
C SER A 230 -3.77 6.90 15.70
N THR A 231 -2.49 7.14 15.94
CA THR A 231 -2.02 7.71 17.19
C THR A 231 -1.36 9.07 16.94
N ASN A 232 -1.43 9.95 17.93
CA ASN A 232 -0.62 11.15 17.90
C ASN A 232 0.88 10.82 18.08
N LYS A 233 1.77 11.74 17.76
CA LYS A 233 3.23 11.59 17.83
C LYS A 233 3.74 11.07 19.18
N LYS A 234 3.06 11.42 20.28
CA LYS A 234 3.40 10.96 21.64
C LYS A 234 2.80 9.59 21.99
N CYS A 235 2.02 9.01 21.11
CA CYS A 235 1.32 7.74 21.33
C CYS A 235 0.49 7.69 22.63
N ASN A 236 -0.04 8.84 23.05
CA ASN A 236 -0.89 8.99 24.23
C ASN A 236 -2.33 9.39 23.91
N THR A 237 -2.66 9.58 22.64
CA THR A 237 -4.02 9.72 22.14
C THR A 237 -4.20 8.77 20.98
N LEU A 238 -5.22 7.92 21.05
CA LEU A 238 -5.64 6.97 20.03
C LEU A 238 -6.89 7.53 19.34
N TYR A 239 -6.88 7.56 18.03
CA TYR A 239 -8.03 7.79 17.18
C TYR A 239 -8.35 6.48 16.47
N PHE A 240 -9.61 6.12 16.38
CA PHE A 240 -10.02 4.87 15.74
C PHE A 240 -11.44 4.95 15.19
N THR A 241 -11.75 4.08 14.26
CA THR A 241 -13.09 3.90 13.71
C THR A 241 -13.85 2.89 14.57
N SER A 242 -15.10 3.19 14.90
CA SER A 242 -16.00 2.20 15.47
C SER A 242 -17.37 2.27 14.82
N PHE A 243 -17.98 1.10 14.61
CA PHE A 243 -19.37 1.01 14.16
C PHE A 243 -20.29 1.20 15.37
N ARG A 244 -21.32 2.00 15.18
CA ARG A 244 -22.33 2.27 16.22
C ARG A 244 -23.71 2.29 15.61
N GLU A 245 -24.73 1.97 16.41
CA GLU A 245 -26.12 2.15 16.00
C GLU A 245 -26.51 3.63 16.05
N ASP A 246 -27.04 4.16 14.93
CA ASP A 246 -27.66 5.48 14.89
C ASP A 246 -29.04 5.48 15.59
N LYS A 247 -29.71 6.63 15.62
CA LYS A 247 -31.05 6.78 16.21
C LYS A 247 -32.12 5.90 15.54
N ASN A 248 -31.85 5.45 14.29
CA ASN A 248 -32.75 4.59 13.51
C ASN A 248 -32.34 3.11 13.60
N LYS A 249 -31.39 2.76 14.44
CA LYS A 249 -30.76 1.43 14.58
C LYS A 249 -30.03 0.94 13.32
N ASN A 250 -29.55 1.85 12.50
CA ASN A 250 -28.62 1.50 11.43
C ASN A 250 -27.19 1.53 11.97
N MET A 251 -26.35 0.60 11.50
CA MET A 251 -24.94 0.60 11.81
C MET A 251 -24.23 1.68 10.98
N VAL A 252 -23.55 2.62 11.64
CA VAL A 252 -22.83 3.72 11.02
C VAL A 252 -21.40 3.80 11.59
N CYS A 253 -20.42 3.96 10.72
CA CYS A 253 -19.03 4.22 11.14
C CYS A 253 -18.90 5.59 11.76
N LYS A 254 -18.22 5.66 12.90
CA LYS A 254 -17.87 6.91 13.60
C LYS A 254 -16.40 6.88 14.01
N ILE A 255 -15.80 8.06 14.14
CA ILE A 255 -14.44 8.20 14.65
C ILE A 255 -14.49 8.57 16.13
N PHE A 256 -13.74 7.84 16.93
CA PHE A 256 -13.56 8.08 18.35
C PHE A 256 -12.12 8.46 18.67
N SER A 257 -11.93 9.17 19.76
CA SER A 257 -10.62 9.40 20.35
C SER A 257 -10.59 9.01 21.82
N SER A 258 -9.51 8.38 22.27
CA SER A 258 -9.24 8.06 23.67
C SER A 258 -7.85 8.55 24.03
N ALA A 259 -7.72 9.23 25.16
CA ALA A 259 -6.43 9.65 25.69
C ALA A 259 -6.00 8.72 26.83
N LYS A 260 -4.68 8.50 26.99
CA LYS A 260 -4.15 7.73 28.10
C LYS A 260 -4.24 8.52 29.41
N GLU A 261 -4.80 7.89 30.42
CA GLU A 261 -4.84 8.33 31.80
C GLU A 261 -4.06 7.31 32.66
N ASN A 262 -2.97 7.73 33.29
CA ASN A 262 -2.10 6.82 34.07
C ASN A 262 -1.63 5.57 33.31
N ALA A 263 -1.28 5.73 32.04
CA ALA A 263 -0.85 4.68 31.08
C ALA A 263 -1.95 3.71 30.58
N GLU A 264 -3.18 3.84 31.02
CA GLU A 264 -4.35 3.12 30.50
C GLU A 264 -5.18 4.02 29.59
N TRP A 265 -5.93 3.44 28.65
CA TRP A 265 -6.84 4.20 27.79
C TRP A 265 -8.06 4.68 28.57
N GLY A 266 -8.38 5.97 28.46
CA GLY A 266 -9.56 6.57 29.02
C GLY A 266 -10.82 6.34 28.16
N GLU A 267 -11.97 6.83 28.65
CA GLU A 267 -13.27 6.71 27.95
C GLU A 267 -13.20 7.32 26.53
N PRO A 268 -13.53 6.55 25.47
CA PRO A 268 -13.57 7.06 24.11
C PRO A 268 -14.64 8.13 23.91
N LYS A 269 -14.27 9.19 23.19
CA LYS A 269 -15.16 10.30 22.83
C LYS A 269 -15.37 10.32 21.33
N GLU A 270 -16.63 10.34 20.88
CA GLU A 270 -16.97 10.50 19.47
C GLU A 270 -16.55 11.88 18.97
N LEU A 271 -16.00 11.95 17.76
CA LEU A 271 -15.71 13.19 17.06
C LEU A 271 -16.90 13.58 16.19
N ASN A 272 -17.49 14.74 16.46
CA ASN A 272 -18.62 15.30 15.70
C ASN A 272 -18.13 15.90 14.36
N LEU A 273 -17.85 15.04 13.38
CA LEU A 273 -17.31 15.45 12.07
C LEU A 273 -18.38 15.54 10.98
N ALA A 274 -19.49 14.84 11.13
CA ALA A 274 -20.57 14.76 10.16
C ALA A 274 -21.90 14.47 10.86
N PRO A 275 -23.06 14.66 10.19
CA PRO A 275 -24.36 14.25 10.73
C PRO A 275 -24.39 12.77 11.18
N ASP A 276 -25.26 12.46 12.15
CA ASP A 276 -25.35 11.11 12.76
C ASP A 276 -25.50 9.97 11.74
N THR A 277 -26.18 10.22 10.62
CA THR A 277 -26.47 9.23 9.58
C THR A 277 -25.34 9.06 8.54
N VAL A 278 -24.30 9.89 8.60
CA VAL A 278 -23.18 9.86 7.66
C VAL A 278 -22.01 9.11 8.26
N ALA A 279 -21.49 8.15 7.51
CA ALA A 279 -20.31 7.38 7.89
C ALA A 279 -19.03 8.21 7.80
N VAL A 280 -18.20 8.14 8.85
CA VAL A 280 -16.85 8.69 8.89
C VAL A 280 -15.91 7.66 9.50
N GLY A 281 -14.73 7.48 8.91
CA GLY A 281 -13.79 6.47 9.38
C GLY A 281 -12.36 6.72 8.93
N HIS A 282 -11.45 5.79 9.21
CA HIS A 282 -10.04 5.80 8.84
C HIS A 282 -9.33 7.12 9.21
N PRO A 283 -9.26 7.47 10.50
CA PRO A 283 -8.65 8.72 10.93
C PRO A 283 -7.14 8.72 10.71
N ALA A 284 -6.59 9.85 10.27
CA ALA A 284 -5.17 10.14 10.25
C ALA A 284 -4.92 11.50 10.92
N ILE A 285 -4.22 11.50 12.05
CA ILE A 285 -3.92 12.71 12.81
C ILE A 285 -2.51 13.20 12.48
N SER A 286 -2.35 14.52 12.30
CA SER A 286 -1.04 15.14 12.12
C SER A 286 -0.22 15.16 13.41
N ASP A 287 1.11 15.26 13.29
CA ASP A 287 2.07 15.30 14.43
C ASP A 287 1.78 16.44 15.42
N ASP A 288 1.32 17.59 14.92
CA ASP A 288 0.92 18.74 15.74
C ASP A 288 -0.48 18.58 16.37
N GLU A 289 -1.23 17.57 15.94
CA GLU A 289 -2.61 17.29 16.33
C GLU A 289 -3.62 18.37 15.92
N LEU A 290 -3.29 19.20 14.92
CA LEU A 290 -4.16 20.29 14.46
C LEU A 290 -4.89 19.96 13.16
N THR A 291 -4.49 18.92 12.46
CA THR A 291 -5.14 18.43 11.22
C THR A 291 -5.57 16.99 11.40
N LEU A 292 -6.79 16.68 11.02
CA LEU A 292 -7.33 15.32 10.92
C LEU A 292 -7.80 15.10 9.48
N ILE A 293 -7.28 14.06 8.82
CA ILE A 293 -7.78 13.56 7.54
C ILE A 293 -8.55 12.28 7.82
N PHE A 294 -9.67 12.09 7.15
CA PHE A 294 -10.54 10.95 7.35
C PHE A 294 -11.34 10.63 6.08
N VAL A 295 -12.00 9.48 6.07
CA VAL A 295 -12.79 8.96 4.96
C VAL A 295 -14.27 9.20 5.20
N SER A 296 -15.01 9.64 4.17
CA SER A 296 -16.46 9.75 4.21
C SER A 296 -17.09 9.79 2.82
N GLU A 297 -18.35 9.36 2.74
CA GLU A 297 -19.24 9.52 1.58
C GLU A 297 -20.16 10.77 1.72
N MET A 298 -19.67 11.82 2.37
CA MET A 298 -20.43 13.08 2.53
C MET A 298 -20.81 13.70 1.19
N GLU A 299 -21.96 14.39 1.16
CA GLU A 299 -22.38 15.15 -0.01
C GLU A 299 -21.32 16.17 -0.44
N GLY A 300 -21.05 16.25 -1.73
CA GLY A 300 -20.00 17.08 -2.30
C GLY A 300 -18.68 16.37 -2.53
N GLY A 301 -18.65 15.04 -2.38
CA GLY A 301 -17.54 14.18 -2.81
C GLY A 301 -17.42 14.05 -4.33
N TYR A 302 -16.36 13.38 -4.77
CA TYR A 302 -16.05 13.12 -6.18
C TYR A 302 -16.42 11.72 -6.64
N GLY A 303 -16.45 10.76 -5.70
CA GLY A 303 -16.69 9.37 -6.01
C GLY A 303 -17.48 8.61 -4.96
N GLY A 304 -16.98 7.45 -4.61
CA GLY A 304 -17.48 6.64 -3.51
C GLY A 304 -17.05 7.20 -2.17
N LYS A 305 -15.98 6.65 -1.61
CA LYS A 305 -15.36 7.15 -0.37
C LYS A 305 -14.27 8.15 -0.72
N ASP A 306 -14.39 9.36 -0.22
CA ASP A 306 -13.44 10.45 -0.42
C ASP A 306 -12.63 10.73 0.85
N LEU A 307 -11.43 11.30 0.68
CA LEU A 307 -10.66 11.90 1.77
C LEU A 307 -11.16 13.32 2.07
N TRP A 308 -11.41 13.55 3.33
CA TRP A 308 -11.83 14.85 3.89
C TRP A 308 -10.84 15.31 4.94
N LYS A 309 -10.63 16.60 5.01
CA LYS A 309 -9.72 17.26 5.96
C LYS A 309 -10.49 18.19 6.87
N THR A 310 -10.21 18.14 8.17
CA THR A 310 -10.63 19.14 9.14
C THR A 310 -9.44 19.64 9.94
N THR A 311 -9.54 20.85 10.49
CA THR A 311 -8.50 21.48 11.30
C THR A 311 -9.08 22.09 12.56
N ARG A 312 -8.24 22.28 13.57
CA ARG A 312 -8.59 22.99 14.81
C ARG A 312 -7.51 24.01 15.19
N ALA A 313 -7.89 25.05 15.90
CA ALA A 313 -6.97 26.15 16.27
C ALA A 313 -5.91 25.72 17.30
N ASN A 314 -6.26 24.80 18.19
CA ASN A 314 -5.39 24.18 19.19
C ASN A 314 -5.99 22.86 19.66
N LYS A 315 -5.23 22.06 20.44
CA LYS A 315 -5.64 20.71 20.87
C LYS A 315 -6.89 20.65 21.73
N SER A 316 -7.29 21.76 22.35
CA SER A 316 -8.50 21.86 23.17
C SER A 316 -9.71 22.40 22.41
N SER A 317 -9.52 22.88 21.18
CA SER A 317 -10.60 23.39 20.33
C SER A 317 -11.35 22.24 19.67
N GLU A 318 -12.64 22.47 19.43
CA GLU A 318 -13.46 21.61 18.55
C GLU A 318 -12.91 21.59 17.12
N TRP A 319 -13.17 20.50 16.41
CA TRP A 319 -12.82 20.36 15.00
C TRP A 319 -13.67 21.31 14.13
N GLY A 320 -13.04 21.94 13.17
CA GLY A 320 -13.71 22.79 12.19
C GLY A 320 -14.57 21.99 11.21
N LYS A 321 -15.26 22.70 10.32
CA LYS A 321 -16.06 22.05 9.27
C LYS A 321 -15.14 21.28 8.31
N PRO A 322 -15.42 20.00 8.01
CA PRO A 322 -14.66 19.23 7.03
C PRO A 322 -14.69 19.83 5.62
N VAL A 323 -13.58 19.72 4.93
CA VAL A 323 -13.41 20.15 3.53
C VAL A 323 -12.91 18.95 2.72
N ASN A 324 -13.54 18.69 1.57
CA ASN A 324 -13.10 17.65 0.64
C ASN A 324 -11.69 17.98 0.12
N MET A 325 -10.81 16.99 -0.01
CA MET A 325 -9.41 17.21 -0.43
C MET A 325 -9.25 17.52 -1.93
N GLY A 326 -10.34 17.48 -2.69
CA GLY A 326 -10.39 17.90 -4.08
C GLY A 326 -9.96 16.83 -5.09
N PRO A 327 -10.11 17.13 -6.40
CA PRO A 327 -10.01 16.15 -7.48
C PRO A 327 -8.59 15.70 -7.81
N ALA A 328 -7.56 16.31 -7.22
CA ALA A 328 -6.20 15.80 -7.34
C ALA A 328 -5.94 14.57 -6.45
N ILE A 329 -6.66 14.49 -5.32
CA ILE A 329 -6.60 13.39 -4.37
C ILE A 329 -7.76 12.42 -4.60
N ASN A 330 -9.00 12.94 -4.64
CA ASN A 330 -10.21 12.15 -4.74
C ASN A 330 -10.61 11.92 -6.20
N THR A 331 -11.05 10.71 -6.49
CA THR A 331 -11.44 10.25 -7.84
C THR A 331 -12.91 9.83 -7.88
N ALA A 332 -13.35 9.20 -8.96
CA ALA A 332 -14.66 8.54 -9.02
C ALA A 332 -14.70 7.19 -8.28
N GLY A 333 -13.56 6.71 -7.79
CA GLY A 333 -13.42 5.50 -7.00
C GLY A 333 -13.54 5.74 -5.49
N ASP A 334 -12.85 4.92 -4.74
CA ASP A 334 -12.70 5.04 -3.29
C ASP A 334 -11.27 5.47 -2.95
N GLU A 335 -11.11 6.50 -2.11
CA GLU A 335 -9.88 6.89 -1.47
C GLU A 335 -9.97 6.61 0.03
N MET A 336 -9.06 5.77 0.54
CA MET A 336 -9.12 5.25 1.91
C MET A 336 -7.76 5.19 2.59
N PHE A 337 -7.74 4.88 3.89
CA PHE A 337 -6.52 4.64 4.68
C PHE A 337 -5.49 5.76 4.60
N PRO A 338 -5.86 7.02 4.87
CA PRO A 338 -4.90 8.11 4.87
C PRO A 338 -3.85 7.94 5.97
N TYR A 339 -2.63 8.39 5.68
CA TYR A 339 -1.53 8.54 6.64
C TYR A 339 -0.78 9.83 6.36
N ILE A 340 -0.65 10.68 7.37
CA ILE A 340 0.09 11.95 7.27
C ILE A 340 1.53 11.67 7.72
N HIS A 341 2.47 11.74 6.77
CA HIS A 341 3.88 11.55 7.04
C HIS A 341 4.51 12.81 7.66
N PRO A 342 5.54 12.68 8.54
CA PRO A 342 6.18 13.84 9.18
C PRO A 342 6.75 14.89 8.22
N ASP A 343 7.12 14.52 6.98
CA ASP A 343 7.59 15.45 5.94
C ASP A 343 6.46 16.28 5.29
N GLY A 344 5.20 16.07 5.70
CA GLY A 344 4.01 16.72 5.16
C GLY A 344 3.38 15.99 3.97
N SER A 345 3.96 14.89 3.48
CA SER A 345 3.33 14.05 2.45
C SER A 345 2.11 13.32 3.01
N LEU A 346 1.12 13.11 2.17
CA LEU A 346 -0.03 12.27 2.46
C LEU A 346 0.11 10.95 1.71
N TYR A 347 0.01 9.84 2.42
CA TYR A 347 -0.15 8.52 1.82
C TYR A 347 -1.60 8.09 1.96
N PHE A 348 -2.13 7.41 0.97
CA PHE A 348 -3.50 6.89 0.97
C PHE A 348 -3.63 5.72 0.00
N SER A 349 -4.73 5.00 0.06
CA SER A 349 -5.03 3.91 -0.86
C SER A 349 -6.22 4.26 -1.73
N SER A 350 -6.15 3.95 -3.03
CA SER A 350 -7.20 4.25 -3.99
C SER A 350 -7.38 3.13 -5.00
N ASN A 351 -8.62 2.92 -5.42
CA ASN A 351 -8.97 2.08 -6.57
C ASN A 351 -9.38 2.89 -7.81
N GLY A 352 -9.40 4.23 -7.71
CA GLY A 352 -9.78 5.13 -8.78
C GLY A 352 -8.59 5.74 -9.54
N HIS A 353 -7.43 5.92 -8.88
CA HIS A 353 -6.18 6.29 -9.55
C HIS A 353 -5.60 5.11 -10.34
N PRO A 354 -4.80 5.35 -11.42
CA PRO A 354 -4.14 4.28 -12.15
C PRO A 354 -3.26 3.41 -11.24
N GLY A 355 -3.56 2.11 -11.18
CA GLY A 355 -2.96 1.19 -10.23
C GLY A 355 -2.75 -0.22 -10.77
N MET A 356 -2.19 -1.09 -9.94
CA MET A 356 -1.87 -2.48 -10.28
C MET A 356 -3.00 -3.45 -9.94
N GLY A 357 -3.72 -3.17 -8.85
CA GLY A 357 -4.68 -4.09 -8.27
C GLY A 357 -6.06 -3.50 -8.01
N GLY A 358 -6.61 -3.84 -6.87
CA GLY A 358 -7.81 -3.24 -6.33
C GLY A 358 -7.48 -1.88 -5.70
N LEU A 359 -7.21 -1.85 -4.39
CA LEU A 359 -6.62 -0.70 -3.74
C LEU A 359 -5.11 -0.69 -3.94
N ASP A 360 -4.57 0.43 -4.36
CA ASP A 360 -3.12 0.66 -4.45
C ASP A 360 -2.73 1.82 -3.53
N ILE A 361 -1.53 1.79 -2.99
CA ILE A 361 -0.97 2.85 -2.14
C ILE A 361 -0.34 3.94 -3.01
N PHE A 362 -0.71 5.18 -2.71
CA PHE A 362 -0.20 6.39 -3.37
C PHE A 362 0.46 7.32 -2.36
N LYS A 363 1.45 8.07 -2.84
CA LYS A 363 2.05 9.21 -2.15
C LYS A 363 1.59 10.49 -2.81
N ALA A 364 1.00 11.41 -2.03
CA ALA A 364 0.69 12.75 -2.47
C ALA A 364 1.63 13.75 -1.79
N SER A 365 2.22 14.64 -2.59
CA SER A 365 3.08 15.72 -2.12
C SER A 365 2.49 17.06 -2.54
N GLU A 366 2.34 17.99 -1.59
CA GLU A 366 1.81 19.33 -1.88
C GLU A 366 2.92 20.25 -2.35
N GLY A 367 2.76 20.81 -3.53
CA GLY A 367 3.70 21.75 -4.14
C GLY A 367 3.02 23.07 -4.50
N ASN A 368 3.76 24.01 -5.13
CA ASN A 368 3.24 25.31 -5.54
C ASN A 368 2.05 25.23 -6.54
N SER A 369 1.92 24.13 -7.27
CA SER A 369 0.84 23.86 -8.23
C SER A 369 -0.29 22.98 -7.66
N GLY A 370 -0.29 22.69 -6.36
CA GLY A 370 -1.21 21.78 -5.69
C GLY A 370 -0.62 20.39 -5.46
N TRP A 371 -1.50 19.41 -5.23
CA TRP A 371 -1.12 18.03 -4.95
C TRP A 371 -0.62 17.32 -6.21
N LYS A 372 0.53 16.64 -6.09
CA LYS A 372 1.03 15.64 -7.04
C LYS A 372 0.88 14.26 -6.41
N VAL A 373 0.25 13.33 -7.12
CA VAL A 373 -0.02 11.97 -6.66
C VAL A 373 0.84 10.99 -7.48
N ASP A 374 1.63 10.18 -6.79
CA ASP A 374 2.50 9.18 -7.38
C ASP A 374 2.15 7.79 -6.81
N ASN A 375 2.01 6.76 -7.67
CA ASN A 375 1.82 5.37 -7.24
C ASN A 375 3.12 4.82 -6.64
N MET A 376 3.05 4.09 -5.51
CA MET A 376 4.22 3.49 -4.84
C MET A 376 4.86 2.34 -5.62
N LYS A 377 4.18 1.85 -6.64
CA LYS A 377 4.61 0.81 -7.59
C LYS A 377 4.95 -0.53 -6.93
N TYR A 378 5.34 -1.51 -7.75
CA TYR A 378 5.80 -2.82 -7.28
C TYR A 378 7.20 -2.69 -6.60
N PRO A 379 7.44 -3.38 -5.46
CA PRO A 379 6.60 -4.39 -4.80
C PRO A 379 5.69 -3.88 -3.67
N ILE A 380 5.65 -2.56 -3.37
CA ILE A 380 4.70 -2.01 -2.38
C ILE A 380 3.28 -2.35 -2.85
N ASN A 381 2.93 -1.95 -4.07
CA ASN A 381 1.67 -2.33 -4.71
C ASN A 381 1.83 -3.64 -5.48
N SER A 382 0.75 -4.40 -5.55
CA SER A 382 0.62 -5.69 -6.22
C SER A 382 -0.67 -5.75 -7.04
N SER A 383 -1.04 -6.92 -7.56
CA SER A 383 -2.34 -7.12 -8.20
C SER A 383 -3.52 -7.19 -7.20
N SER A 384 -3.23 -7.29 -5.92
CA SER A 384 -4.22 -7.39 -4.83
C SER A 384 -4.60 -6.01 -4.29
N ASP A 385 -5.32 -5.96 -3.17
CA ASP A 385 -5.47 -4.72 -2.41
C ASP A 385 -4.22 -4.50 -1.56
N ASP A 386 -3.66 -3.31 -1.65
CA ASP A 386 -2.52 -2.84 -0.87
C ASP A 386 -2.91 -1.53 -0.20
N PHE A 387 -2.87 -1.48 1.15
CA PHE A 387 -3.45 -0.35 1.87
C PHE A 387 -2.85 -0.10 3.26
N GLY A 388 -3.18 1.05 3.85
CA GLY A 388 -2.90 1.34 5.26
C GLY A 388 -1.42 1.41 5.60
N ILE A 389 -0.61 2.10 4.78
CA ILE A 389 0.83 2.27 5.01
C ILE A 389 1.10 3.21 6.18
N VAL A 390 2.09 2.85 7.00
CA VAL A 390 2.63 3.68 8.08
C VAL A 390 4.15 3.59 8.11
N PHE A 391 4.82 4.68 8.48
CA PHE A 391 6.28 4.77 8.50
C PHE A 391 6.83 4.86 9.93
N GLU A 392 8.04 4.36 10.12
CA GLU A 392 8.81 4.56 11.33
C GLU A 392 9.52 5.92 11.26
N SER A 393 8.84 6.97 11.71
CA SER A 393 9.29 8.36 11.56
C SER A 393 9.55 8.73 10.09
N GLU A 394 10.69 9.38 9.82
CA GLU A 394 11.14 9.75 8.48
C GLU A 394 11.94 8.62 7.78
N MET A 395 11.98 7.42 8.36
CA MET A 395 12.71 6.29 7.79
C MET A 395 11.90 5.61 6.69
N GLU A 396 12.54 5.25 5.62
CA GLU A 396 11.92 4.49 4.51
C GLU A 396 11.70 3.02 4.90
N ARG A 397 11.03 2.82 6.04
CA ARG A 397 10.59 1.51 6.55
C ARG A 397 9.33 1.66 7.40
N GLY A 398 8.54 0.61 7.45
CA GLY A 398 7.29 0.61 8.21
C GLY A 398 6.44 -0.60 7.89
N TYR A 399 5.12 -0.43 7.95
CA TYR A 399 4.16 -1.49 7.70
C TYR A 399 3.08 -1.02 6.72
N PHE A 400 2.49 -1.98 6.01
CA PHE A 400 1.27 -1.80 5.25
C PHE A 400 0.46 -3.10 5.26
N CYS A 401 -0.74 -3.08 4.73
CA CYS A 401 -1.65 -4.23 4.71
C CYS A 401 -1.89 -4.67 3.28
N SER A 402 -2.07 -5.97 3.08
CA SER A 402 -2.35 -6.52 1.76
C SER A 402 -3.05 -7.89 1.84
N ASN A 403 -3.94 -8.15 0.88
CA ASN A 403 -4.52 -9.49 0.67
C ASN A 403 -3.81 -10.27 -0.45
N ARG A 404 -2.54 -9.94 -0.71
CA ARG A 404 -1.71 -10.62 -1.72
C ARG A 404 -1.51 -12.09 -1.43
N PRO A 405 -1.36 -12.94 -2.48
CA PRO A 405 -1.10 -14.37 -2.30
C PRO A 405 0.14 -14.65 -1.45
N GLY A 406 0.05 -15.69 -0.62
CA GLY A 406 1.14 -16.10 0.26
C GLY A 406 1.04 -15.55 1.68
N GLY A 407 -0.01 -14.81 1.99
CA GLY A 407 -0.37 -14.40 3.33
C GLY A 407 -0.91 -15.56 4.19
N LYS A 408 -1.27 -15.25 5.43
CA LYS A 408 -1.86 -16.18 6.40
C LYS A 408 -3.38 -16.13 6.43
N GLY A 409 -3.92 -14.90 6.39
CA GLY A 409 -5.34 -14.59 6.48
C GLY A 409 -5.91 -14.02 5.19
N SER A 410 -7.04 -13.33 5.32
CA SER A 410 -7.66 -12.58 4.22
C SER A 410 -6.86 -11.32 3.94
N ASP A 411 -6.66 -10.48 4.97
CA ASP A 411 -5.75 -9.33 4.95
C ASP A 411 -4.61 -9.58 5.93
N ASP A 412 -3.40 -9.30 5.51
CA ASP A 412 -2.20 -9.50 6.31
C ASP A 412 -1.39 -8.19 6.41
N ILE A 413 -0.71 -8.02 7.52
CA ILE A 413 0.27 -6.94 7.73
C ILE A 413 1.63 -7.37 7.17
N TYR A 414 2.23 -6.49 6.38
CA TYR A 414 3.56 -6.65 5.80
C TYR A 414 4.48 -5.53 6.30
N GLN A 415 5.74 -5.87 6.54
CA GLN A 415 6.79 -4.88 6.73
C GLN A 415 7.38 -4.50 5.39
N PHE A 416 7.72 -3.24 5.22
CA PHE A 416 8.54 -2.77 4.11
C PHE A 416 9.80 -2.06 4.60
N SER A 417 10.86 -2.11 3.80
CA SER A 417 12.07 -1.32 4.01
C SER A 417 12.73 -1.00 2.68
N LEU A 418 13.26 0.21 2.56
CA LEU A 418 14.09 0.62 1.43
C LEU A 418 15.56 0.51 1.84
N PRO A 419 16.30 -0.52 1.41
CA PRO A 419 17.71 -0.66 1.73
C PRO A 419 18.52 0.54 1.21
N PRO A 420 19.54 1.00 1.94
CA PRO A 420 20.45 2.01 1.42
C PRO A 420 21.11 1.53 0.13
N ILE A 421 21.48 2.48 -0.74
CA ILE A 421 22.28 2.17 -1.91
C ILE A 421 23.72 1.96 -1.44
N GLU A 422 24.27 0.80 -1.75
CA GLU A 422 25.65 0.43 -1.40
C GLU A 422 26.49 0.31 -2.67
N PHE A 423 27.58 1.05 -2.71
CA PHE A 423 28.57 0.93 -3.76
C PHE A 423 29.88 0.39 -3.20
N THR A 424 30.45 -0.56 -3.90
CA THR A 424 31.78 -1.09 -3.59
C THR A 424 32.69 -0.95 -4.80
N LEU A 425 33.97 -0.65 -4.56
CA LEU A 425 35.01 -0.66 -5.57
C LEU A 425 35.97 -1.81 -5.30
N THR A 426 36.12 -2.70 -6.25
CA THR A 426 37.07 -3.80 -6.20
C THR A 426 38.04 -3.75 -7.38
N GLY A 427 39.18 -4.40 -7.24
CA GLY A 427 40.13 -4.55 -8.33
C GLY A 427 41.33 -5.40 -7.96
N ILE A 428 42.14 -5.73 -8.93
CA ILE A 428 43.38 -6.47 -8.77
C ILE A 428 44.52 -5.62 -9.32
N VAL A 429 45.63 -5.59 -8.57
CA VAL A 429 46.87 -4.93 -9.01
C VAL A 429 47.85 -5.97 -9.57
N ARG A 430 48.33 -5.73 -10.79
CA ARG A 430 49.24 -6.62 -11.52
C ARG A 430 50.45 -5.91 -12.06
N ASN A 431 51.49 -6.65 -12.38
CA ASN A 431 52.64 -6.19 -13.15
C ASN A 431 52.25 -6.14 -14.63
N GLY A 432 52.26 -4.96 -15.22
CA GLY A 432 51.87 -4.73 -16.61
C GLY A 432 52.76 -5.37 -17.68
N LYS A 433 53.97 -5.90 -17.30
CA LYS A 433 54.85 -6.64 -18.23
C LYS A 433 54.68 -8.17 -18.12
N THR A 434 54.41 -8.69 -16.89
CA THR A 434 54.45 -10.14 -16.62
C THR A 434 53.10 -10.71 -16.23
N ASP A 435 52.09 -9.87 -16.08
CA ASP A 435 50.75 -10.20 -15.56
C ASP A 435 50.75 -10.80 -14.12
N ALA A 436 51.92 -10.78 -13.46
CA ALA A 436 52.04 -11.30 -12.09
C ALA A 436 51.31 -10.40 -11.09
N ILE A 437 50.64 -11.04 -10.13
CA ILE A 437 49.90 -10.37 -9.04
C ILE A 437 50.87 -9.56 -8.16
N ILE A 438 50.47 -8.36 -7.77
CA ILE A 438 51.25 -7.48 -6.87
C ILE A 438 50.54 -7.37 -5.53
N ALA A 439 50.99 -8.13 -4.54
CA ALA A 439 50.55 -8.03 -3.15
C ALA A 439 51.21 -6.85 -2.43
N GLY A 440 50.54 -6.26 -1.45
CA GLY A 440 51.03 -5.17 -0.62
C GLY A 440 51.28 -3.86 -1.37
N ALA A 441 50.72 -3.65 -2.55
CA ALA A 441 50.70 -2.34 -3.20
C ALA A 441 49.78 -1.39 -2.40
N GLU A 442 50.23 -0.15 -2.24
CA GLU A 442 49.43 0.89 -1.59
C GLU A 442 48.44 1.46 -2.58
N VAL A 443 47.14 1.32 -2.26
CA VAL A 443 46.03 1.84 -3.04
C VAL A 443 45.38 2.98 -2.25
N ASN A 444 45.44 4.19 -2.78
CA ASN A 444 44.86 5.38 -2.20
C ASN A 444 43.63 5.77 -3.01
N LEU A 445 42.45 5.83 -2.33
CA LEU A 445 41.15 6.27 -2.87
C LEU A 445 40.87 7.70 -2.42
N ILE A 446 40.66 8.61 -3.38
CA ILE A 446 40.38 10.03 -3.15
C ILE A 446 39.02 10.36 -3.79
N GLY A 447 38.05 10.75 -3.00
CA GLY A 447 36.69 11.06 -3.43
C GLY A 447 36.38 12.55 -3.46
N SER A 448 35.46 12.96 -4.34
CA SER A 448 34.88 14.32 -4.38
C SER A 448 34.02 14.64 -3.16
N ASP A 449 33.61 13.60 -2.41
CA ASP A 449 32.87 13.65 -1.14
C ASP A 449 33.78 13.88 0.09
N GLY A 450 35.10 14.08 -0.11
CA GLY A 450 36.10 14.21 0.94
C GLY A 450 36.74 12.90 1.37
N THR A 451 36.35 11.76 0.77
CA THR A 451 36.98 10.46 1.02
C THR A 451 38.49 10.53 0.71
N ASN A 452 39.33 10.06 1.63
CA ASN A 452 40.78 9.87 1.44
C ASN A 452 41.21 8.66 2.27
N ILE A 453 41.15 7.47 1.67
CA ILE A 453 41.41 6.19 2.33
C ILE A 453 42.53 5.46 1.61
N THR A 454 43.45 4.88 2.40
CA THR A 454 44.55 4.06 1.86
C THR A 454 44.40 2.63 2.37
N ALA A 455 44.53 1.67 1.45
CA ALA A 455 44.60 0.24 1.75
C ALA A 455 45.82 -0.38 1.05
N LYS A 456 46.20 -1.60 1.47
CA LYS A 456 47.21 -2.40 0.77
C LYS A 456 46.52 -3.57 0.08
N THR A 457 47.00 -3.92 -1.12
CA THR A 457 46.48 -5.12 -1.79
C THR A 457 46.81 -6.38 -0.99
N GLU A 458 45.84 -7.30 -0.97
CA GLU A 458 45.92 -8.61 -0.35
C GLU A 458 46.95 -9.51 -1.07
N THR A 459 47.14 -10.74 -0.57
CA THR A 459 48.08 -11.73 -1.14
C THR A 459 47.77 -12.12 -2.59
N ASP A 460 46.48 -12.01 -2.97
CA ASP A 460 45.97 -12.24 -4.33
C ASP A 460 45.93 -10.96 -5.19
N GLY A 461 46.56 -9.87 -4.70
CA GLY A 461 46.59 -8.56 -5.35
C GLY A 461 45.29 -7.79 -5.33
N SER A 462 44.27 -8.28 -4.68
CA SER A 462 42.94 -7.63 -4.60
C SER A 462 42.93 -6.45 -3.64
N TYR A 463 42.02 -5.51 -3.90
CA TYR A 463 41.65 -4.41 -3.00
C TYR A 463 40.17 -4.17 -3.03
N ASN A 464 39.61 -3.60 -1.95
CA ASN A 464 38.18 -3.28 -1.81
C ASN A 464 37.99 -1.98 -1.02
N PHE A 465 37.02 -1.15 -1.45
CA PHE A 465 36.56 0.06 -0.75
C PHE A 465 35.04 0.17 -0.83
N ASN A 466 34.44 0.68 0.23
CA ASN A 466 33.07 1.17 0.18
C ASN A 466 33.06 2.60 -0.37
N LEU A 467 32.12 2.89 -1.25
CA LEU A 467 31.96 4.20 -1.90
C LEU A 467 30.66 4.87 -1.45
N SER A 468 30.69 6.19 -1.34
CA SER A 468 29.47 6.98 -1.13
C SER A 468 28.69 7.15 -2.45
N PRO A 469 27.36 7.29 -2.40
CA PRO A 469 26.57 7.67 -3.56
C PRO A 469 26.95 9.06 -4.12
N ASN A 470 26.71 9.26 -5.41
CA ASN A 470 26.86 10.54 -6.13
C ASN A 470 28.24 11.22 -6.00
N ALA A 471 29.31 10.45 -6.01
CA ALA A 471 30.69 10.93 -5.90
C ALA A 471 31.59 10.43 -7.04
N ASP A 472 32.63 11.25 -7.37
CA ASP A 472 33.72 10.87 -8.28
C ASP A 472 34.90 10.42 -7.46
N TYR A 473 35.60 9.38 -7.91
CA TYR A 473 36.74 8.81 -7.22
C TYR A 473 37.96 8.74 -8.11
N ARG A 474 39.14 9.03 -7.53
CA ARG A 474 40.44 8.80 -8.10
C ARG A 474 41.15 7.72 -7.30
N ILE A 475 41.70 6.76 -8.00
CA ILE A 475 42.47 5.65 -7.45
C ILE A 475 43.95 5.92 -7.79
N VAL A 476 44.81 5.90 -6.78
CA VAL A 476 46.28 6.07 -6.98
C VAL A 476 46.96 4.85 -6.36
N VAL A 477 47.72 4.12 -7.19
CA VAL A 477 48.39 2.91 -6.74
C VAL A 477 49.90 3.10 -6.78
N LYS A 478 50.60 2.68 -5.71
CA LYS A 478 52.05 2.79 -5.53
C LYS A 478 52.62 1.47 -5.05
N ARG A 479 53.79 1.13 -5.57
CA ARG A 479 54.60 -0.02 -5.12
C ARG A 479 56.08 0.25 -5.39
N GLY A 480 56.97 -0.07 -4.45
CA GLY A 480 58.41 0.04 -4.68
C GLY A 480 58.88 -0.79 -5.89
N GLY A 481 59.66 -0.20 -6.78
CA GLY A 481 60.10 -0.81 -8.03
C GLY A 481 59.15 -0.66 -9.22
N PHE A 482 58.04 0.09 -9.03
CA PHE A 482 57.06 0.37 -10.09
C PHE A 482 56.78 1.85 -10.20
N LEU A 483 56.34 2.30 -11.38
CA LEU A 483 55.79 3.63 -11.60
C LEU A 483 54.41 3.71 -10.97
N ASN A 484 54.05 4.86 -10.37
CA ASN A 484 52.74 5.10 -9.82
C ASN A 484 51.69 5.07 -10.94
N SER A 485 50.57 4.38 -10.71
CA SER A 485 49.42 4.36 -11.62
C SER A 485 48.25 5.13 -11.03
N LYS A 486 47.38 5.65 -11.90
CA LYS A 486 46.16 6.37 -11.53
C LYS A 486 45.00 5.91 -12.41
N ASP A 487 43.85 5.75 -11.79
CA ASP A 487 42.60 5.49 -12.49
C ASP A 487 41.45 6.26 -11.81
N LYS A 488 40.24 6.18 -12.34
CA LYS A 488 39.05 6.86 -11.85
C LYS A 488 37.80 5.99 -11.96
N THR A 489 36.86 6.23 -11.09
CA THR A 489 35.50 5.66 -11.15
C THR A 489 34.51 6.67 -10.61
N THR A 490 33.22 6.43 -10.80
CA THR A 490 32.16 7.32 -10.31
C THR A 490 30.94 6.53 -9.90
N THR A 491 30.25 7.01 -8.86
CA THR A 491 28.91 6.55 -8.45
C THR A 491 27.81 7.53 -8.87
N LYS A 492 28.16 8.63 -9.55
CA LYS A 492 27.18 9.62 -10.04
C LYS A 492 26.28 9.02 -11.11
N GLY A 493 24.98 9.24 -10.94
CA GLY A 493 23.96 8.75 -11.86
C GLY A 493 23.61 7.26 -11.71
N LEU A 494 24.24 6.54 -10.78
CA LEU A 494 23.86 5.19 -10.43
C LEU A 494 22.68 5.22 -9.44
N THR A 495 21.63 4.45 -9.72
CA THR A 495 20.39 4.39 -8.95
C THR A 495 20.27 3.13 -8.10
N ASP A 496 21.10 2.13 -8.36
CA ASP A 496 21.08 0.83 -7.72
C ASP A 496 22.45 0.48 -7.15
N SER A 497 22.47 -0.37 -6.12
CA SER A 497 23.70 -0.89 -5.52
C SER A 497 24.54 -1.61 -6.57
N GLU A 498 25.81 -1.27 -6.67
CA GLU A 498 26.71 -1.82 -7.70
C GLU A 498 28.12 -2.07 -7.15
N GLN A 499 28.73 -3.15 -7.62
CA GLN A 499 30.14 -3.43 -7.42
C GLN A 499 30.94 -2.97 -8.64
N LEU A 500 31.57 -1.81 -8.51
CA LEU A 500 32.46 -1.26 -9.53
C LEU A 500 33.78 -2.02 -9.50
N ARG A 501 34.36 -2.27 -10.69
CA ARG A 501 35.63 -3.00 -10.81
C ARG A 501 36.66 -2.21 -11.62
N VAL A 502 37.83 -1.95 -11.00
CA VAL A 502 38.97 -1.28 -11.64
C VAL A 502 40.21 -2.10 -11.37
N ASN A 503 40.76 -2.73 -12.41
CA ASN A 503 42.04 -3.44 -12.32
C ASN A 503 43.16 -2.49 -12.70
N ILE A 504 44.30 -2.56 -12.02
CA ILE A 504 45.42 -1.63 -12.20
C ILE A 504 46.69 -2.40 -12.58
N ASP A 505 47.26 -2.05 -13.71
CA ASP A 505 48.56 -2.59 -14.15
C ASP A 505 49.66 -1.57 -13.83
N LEU A 506 50.61 -1.98 -12.96
CA LEU A 506 51.81 -1.18 -12.64
C LEU A 506 52.94 -1.51 -13.58
N GLN A 507 53.55 -0.48 -14.18
CA GLN A 507 54.73 -0.62 -15.01
C GLN A 507 55.99 -0.66 -14.14
N PRO A 508 56.93 -1.61 -14.32
CA PRO A 508 58.23 -1.59 -13.65
C PRO A 508 58.99 -0.29 -13.89
N ASP A 509 59.64 0.21 -12.84
CA ASP A 509 60.50 1.40 -12.96
C ASP A 509 61.90 0.98 -13.39
N ASP A 510 62.09 0.82 -14.67
CA ASP A 510 63.35 0.38 -15.28
C ASP A 510 64.53 1.37 -15.08
N ARG A 511 64.23 2.61 -14.64
CA ARG A 511 65.24 3.64 -14.37
C ARG A 511 66.23 3.30 -13.24
N ARG A 512 65.88 2.35 -12.36
CA ARG A 512 66.69 1.87 -11.24
C ARG A 512 67.62 0.72 -11.62
N MET A 513 67.43 0.06 -12.74
CA MET A 513 68.30 -1.06 -13.19
C MET A 513 69.59 -0.62 -13.84
N ASP A 514 69.67 0.58 -14.43
CA ASP A 514 70.86 1.10 -15.08
C ASP A 514 71.94 1.63 -14.12
N LEU A 515 71.65 1.73 -12.80
CA LEU A 515 72.60 2.24 -11.80
C LEU A 515 73.51 1.16 -11.17
N TYR A 516 73.25 -0.12 -11.43
CA TYR A 516 74.05 -1.25 -10.89
C TYR A 516 74.83 -2.05 -11.98
N GLY A 517 74.88 -1.55 -13.22
CA GLY A 517 75.48 -2.22 -14.33
C GLY A 517 76.85 -1.64 -14.76
N ILE A 518 77.56 -0.91 -13.85
CA ILE A 518 78.90 -0.44 -14.10
C ILE A 518 79.78 -0.94 -12.96
N GLU A 519 80.35 -2.11 -13.08
CA GLU A 519 81.66 -2.52 -12.64
C GLU A 519 82.43 -3.15 -13.81
#